data_4153389de391d5924b6202f83b6d4242
#
_entry.id   4153389de391d5924b6202f83b6d4242
#
_cell.length_a   1.000
_cell.length_b   1.000
_cell.length_c   1.000
_cell.angle_alpha   90.00
_cell.angle_beta   90.00
_cell.angle_gamma   90.00
#
_symmetry.space_group_name_H-M   'P 1'
#
loop_
_entity.id
_entity.type
_entity.pdbx_description
1 polymer ?
#
loop_
_entity_poly.entity_id
_entity_poly.type
_entity_poly.pdbx_seq_one_letter_code
_entity_poly.pdbx_strand_id
1 'polypeptide(L)'
;MKTALVELISKISSGCMGEPEIAKVADEAAQAYADPEAFLAANPDINYDDTFPIPLGEWIVVGSLPETVLFQADTYLDLFAQIVASFGPGVAFNLKPKQLAKTEALTALNRIQIQMSALNPENGGYVLMNFSQLLDDEIQTVLVYGNDVPRVLELCAEVGIKGEPSLEALRVAVHV
;
A
#
# COMPACT_ATOMS: atom_id res chain seq x y z
N MET A 1 -16.99 -9.75 -4.24
CA MET A 1 -16.26 -8.59 -3.67
C MET A 1 -15.48 -8.95 -2.42
N LYS A 2 -16.12 -9.54 -1.40
CA LYS A 2 -15.44 -9.89 -0.14
C LYS A 2 -14.24 -10.83 -0.34
N THR A 3 -14.40 -11.89 -1.14
CA THR A 3 -13.33 -12.85 -1.42
C THR A 3 -12.10 -12.16 -2.06
N ALA A 4 -12.34 -11.29 -3.04
CA ALA A 4 -11.28 -10.53 -3.68
C ALA A 4 -10.60 -9.58 -2.70
N LEU A 5 -11.35 -8.94 -1.81
CA LEU A 5 -10.80 -8.05 -0.78
C LEU A 5 -9.94 -8.82 0.23
N VAL A 6 -10.38 -10.00 0.67
CA VAL A 6 -9.59 -10.85 1.57
C VAL A 6 -8.24 -11.19 0.93
N GLU A 7 -8.26 -11.64 -0.30
CA GLU A 7 -7.02 -11.99 -1.01
C GLU A 7 -6.12 -10.76 -1.22
N LEU A 8 -6.71 -9.62 -1.64
CA LEU A 8 -5.94 -8.39 -1.86
C LEU A 8 -5.27 -7.91 -0.57
N ILE A 9 -6.03 -7.80 0.52
CA ILE A 9 -5.49 -7.31 1.80
C ILE A 9 -4.40 -8.26 2.32
N SER A 10 -4.61 -9.58 2.19
CA SER A 10 -3.60 -10.56 2.57
C SER A 10 -2.28 -10.33 1.82
N LYS A 11 -2.36 -10.11 0.50
CA LYS A 11 -1.16 -9.94 -0.34
C LYS A 11 -0.47 -8.60 -0.15
N ILE A 12 -1.22 -7.50 0.00
CA ILE A 12 -0.59 -6.18 0.22
C ILE A 12 -0.03 -6.03 1.63
N SER A 13 -0.45 -6.85 2.57
CA SER A 13 0.09 -6.83 3.93
C SER A 13 1.31 -7.73 4.12
N SER A 14 1.61 -8.58 3.13
CA SER A 14 2.80 -9.45 3.14
C SER A 14 2.96 -10.23 4.45
N GLY A 15 1.86 -10.71 5.00
CA GLY A 15 1.85 -11.48 6.24
C GLY A 15 1.87 -10.65 7.53
N CYS A 16 1.80 -9.32 7.45
CA CYS A 16 1.80 -8.45 8.62
C CYS A 16 0.43 -8.32 9.31
N MET A 17 -0.63 -8.82 8.69
CA MET A 17 -1.98 -8.81 9.27
C MET A 17 -2.48 -10.23 9.50
N GLY A 18 -3.18 -10.44 10.61
CA GLY A 18 -3.78 -11.73 10.93
C GLY A 18 -5.05 -12.00 10.13
N GLU A 19 -5.39 -13.28 9.95
CA GLU A 19 -6.59 -13.68 9.22
C GLU A 19 -7.89 -13.06 9.76
N PRO A 20 -8.13 -13.01 11.10
CA PRO A 20 -9.34 -12.40 11.63
C PRO A 20 -9.42 -10.90 11.32
N GLU A 21 -8.30 -10.20 11.38
CA GLU A 21 -8.24 -8.77 11.07
C GLU A 21 -8.52 -8.52 9.59
N ILE A 22 -7.93 -9.30 8.71
CA ILE A 22 -8.17 -9.22 7.26
C ILE A 22 -9.65 -9.48 6.96
N ALA A 23 -10.23 -10.52 7.54
CA ALA A 23 -11.63 -10.86 7.32
C ALA A 23 -12.58 -9.75 7.77
N LYS A 24 -12.28 -9.11 8.90
CA LYS A 24 -13.08 -8.00 9.42
C LYS A 24 -13.05 -6.80 8.47
N VAL A 25 -11.87 -6.40 8.03
CA VAL A 25 -11.72 -5.27 7.10
C VAL A 25 -12.43 -5.57 5.78
N ALA A 26 -12.23 -6.76 5.24
CA ALA A 26 -12.85 -7.16 3.97
C ALA A 26 -14.36 -7.18 4.06
N ASP A 27 -14.93 -7.67 5.18
CA ASP A 27 -16.36 -7.71 5.40
C ASP A 27 -16.95 -6.30 5.47
N GLU A 28 -16.35 -5.42 6.26
CA GLU A 28 -16.80 -4.02 6.39
C GLU A 28 -16.72 -3.29 5.05
N ALA A 29 -15.61 -3.44 4.34
CA ALA A 29 -15.43 -2.81 3.04
C ALA A 29 -16.43 -3.34 2.00
N ALA A 30 -16.68 -4.65 1.97
CA ALA A 30 -17.65 -5.23 1.06
C ALA A 30 -19.06 -4.71 1.31
N GLN A 31 -19.45 -4.57 2.57
CA GLN A 31 -20.74 -3.98 2.94
C GLN A 31 -20.83 -2.53 2.48
N ALA A 32 -19.78 -1.76 2.66
CA ALA A 32 -19.73 -0.36 2.26
C ALA A 32 -19.79 -0.19 0.73
N TYR A 33 -19.15 -1.08 -0.02
CA TYR A 33 -19.26 -1.08 -1.49
C TYR A 33 -20.68 -1.43 -1.95
N ALA A 34 -21.33 -2.38 -1.27
CA ALA A 34 -22.65 -2.84 -1.66
C ALA A 34 -23.73 -1.78 -1.39
N ASP A 35 -23.67 -1.14 -0.23
CA ASP A 35 -24.66 -0.11 0.17
C ASP A 35 -24.01 0.91 1.09
N PRO A 36 -23.38 1.96 0.53
CA PRO A 36 -22.71 2.99 1.32
C PRO A 36 -23.65 3.71 2.29
N GLU A 37 -24.88 3.99 1.87
CA GLU A 37 -25.84 4.71 2.71
C GLU A 37 -26.23 3.93 3.95
N ALA A 38 -26.53 2.63 3.76
CA ALA A 38 -26.87 1.75 4.88
C ALA A 38 -25.69 1.57 5.83
N PHE A 39 -24.46 1.47 5.29
CA PHE A 39 -23.27 1.33 6.10
C PHE A 39 -23.03 2.58 6.95
N LEU A 40 -23.16 3.77 6.39
CA LEU A 40 -23.00 5.03 7.12
C LEU A 40 -24.09 5.20 8.18
N ALA A 41 -25.32 4.81 7.88
CA ALA A 41 -26.42 4.85 8.85
C ALA A 41 -26.17 3.95 10.06
N ALA A 42 -25.56 2.77 9.83
CA ALA A 42 -25.21 1.83 10.90
C ALA A 42 -23.93 2.25 11.66
N ASN A 43 -23.12 3.14 11.11
CA ASN A 43 -21.85 3.57 11.69
C ASN A 43 -21.77 5.10 11.69
N PRO A 44 -22.57 5.79 12.51
CA PRO A 44 -22.68 7.26 12.44
C PRO A 44 -21.42 8.04 12.84
N ASP A 45 -20.45 7.37 13.48
CA ASP A 45 -19.20 7.99 13.92
C ASP A 45 -18.13 8.05 12.84
N ILE A 46 -18.40 7.52 11.66
CA ILE A 46 -17.44 7.53 10.56
C ILE A 46 -17.35 8.92 9.94
N ASN A 47 -16.14 9.43 9.77
CA ASN A 47 -15.84 10.75 9.19
C ASN A 47 -15.73 10.75 7.67
N TYR A 48 -16.44 9.89 6.98
CA TYR A 48 -16.50 9.89 5.53
C TYR A 48 -17.60 10.81 5.03
N ASP A 49 -17.32 11.55 3.96
CA ASP A 49 -18.35 12.34 3.28
C ASP A 49 -18.17 12.25 1.75
N ASP A 50 -19.17 12.73 1.01
CA ASP A 50 -19.23 12.62 -0.45
C ASP A 50 -18.17 13.47 -1.17
N THR A 51 -17.45 14.34 -0.45
CA THR A 51 -16.40 15.16 -1.06
C THR A 51 -15.08 14.42 -1.19
N PHE A 52 -14.92 13.24 -0.53
CA PHE A 52 -13.73 12.43 -0.69
C PHE A 52 -13.67 11.81 -2.09
N PRO A 53 -12.46 11.75 -2.69
CA PRO A 53 -12.31 11.32 -4.08
C PRO A 53 -12.41 9.81 -4.30
N ILE A 54 -12.57 9.02 -3.23
CA ILE A 54 -12.65 7.56 -3.30
C ILE A 54 -13.96 7.07 -2.71
N PRO A 55 -14.44 5.87 -3.16
CA PRO A 55 -15.63 5.25 -2.56
C PRO A 55 -15.43 4.90 -1.09
N LEU A 56 -16.52 4.80 -0.36
CA LEU A 56 -16.50 4.44 1.07
C LEU A 56 -15.78 3.12 1.33
N GLY A 57 -16.01 2.11 0.49
CA GLY A 57 -15.34 0.81 0.64
C GLY A 57 -13.82 0.92 0.55
N GLU A 58 -13.32 1.68 -0.41
CA GLU A 58 -11.87 1.94 -0.54
C GLU A 58 -11.34 2.72 0.67
N TRP A 59 -12.08 3.72 1.13
CA TRP A 59 -11.74 4.52 2.31
C TRP A 59 -11.59 3.63 3.55
N ILE A 60 -12.48 2.63 3.71
CA ILE A 60 -12.41 1.69 4.81
C ILE A 60 -11.17 0.80 4.72
N VAL A 61 -10.85 0.29 3.54
CA VAL A 61 -9.64 -0.52 3.34
C VAL A 61 -8.41 0.29 3.73
N VAL A 62 -8.24 1.47 3.16
CA VAL A 62 -7.06 2.32 3.40
C VAL A 62 -6.94 2.70 4.88
N GLY A 63 -8.04 3.13 5.49
CA GLY A 63 -8.05 3.56 6.89
C GLY A 63 -7.85 2.44 7.90
N SER A 64 -8.05 1.20 7.47
CA SER A 64 -7.91 0.02 8.34
C SER A 64 -6.53 -0.63 8.26
N LEU A 65 -5.67 -0.22 7.32
CA LEU A 65 -4.32 -0.76 7.19
C LEU A 65 -3.40 -0.18 8.26
N PRO A 66 -2.63 -1.03 8.98
CA PRO A 66 -1.65 -0.54 9.95
C PRO A 66 -0.53 0.27 9.30
N GLU A 67 0.15 1.08 10.10
CA GLU A 67 1.31 1.86 9.65
C GLU A 67 2.46 0.97 9.15
N THR A 68 2.51 -0.28 9.59
CA THR A 68 3.50 -1.26 9.14
C THR A 68 3.15 -1.89 7.80
N VAL A 69 1.97 -1.61 7.27
CA VAL A 69 1.49 -2.11 5.97
C VAL A 69 1.41 -0.98 4.96
N LEU A 70 0.72 0.10 5.31
CA LEU A 70 0.55 1.26 4.42
C LEU A 70 1.50 2.37 4.86
N PHE A 71 2.49 2.66 4.03
CA PHE A 71 3.48 3.71 4.29
C PHE A 71 3.03 5.00 3.61
N GLN A 72 2.96 6.08 4.39
CA GLN A 72 2.60 7.41 3.90
C GLN A 72 3.72 8.36 4.24
N ALA A 73 4.27 9.05 3.25
CA ALA A 73 5.44 9.91 3.44
C ALA A 73 5.45 11.06 2.43
N ASP A 74 6.09 12.17 2.80
CA ASP A 74 6.29 13.31 1.92
C ASP A 74 7.59 13.18 1.11
N THR A 75 8.53 12.39 1.60
CA THR A 75 9.84 12.20 0.96
C THR A 75 10.22 10.72 0.96
N TYR A 76 11.10 10.34 0.03
CA TYR A 76 11.61 8.96 0.00
C TYR A 76 12.53 8.66 1.17
N LEU A 77 13.19 9.68 1.74
CA LEU A 77 13.96 9.53 2.97
C LEU A 77 13.05 9.09 4.12
N ASP A 78 11.93 9.77 4.30
CA ASP A 78 10.96 9.43 5.33
C ASP A 78 10.30 8.06 5.07
N LEU A 79 9.98 7.77 3.80
CA LEU A 79 9.45 6.45 3.41
C LEU A 79 10.41 5.34 3.83
N PHE A 80 11.68 5.48 3.51
CA PHE A 80 12.69 4.47 3.86
C PHE A 80 12.81 4.30 5.38
N ALA A 81 12.76 5.41 6.14
CA ALA A 81 12.79 5.36 7.60
C ALA A 81 11.62 4.56 8.16
N GLN A 82 10.41 4.75 7.61
CA GLN A 82 9.22 4.00 8.03
C GLN A 82 9.36 2.51 7.70
N ILE A 83 9.88 2.18 6.53
CA ILE A 83 10.11 0.79 6.10
C ILE A 83 11.11 0.11 7.05
N VAL A 84 12.23 0.76 7.33
CA VAL A 84 13.24 0.22 8.24
C VAL A 84 12.62 -0.04 9.63
N ALA A 85 11.84 0.89 10.13
CA ALA A 85 11.16 0.73 11.42
C ALA A 85 10.19 -0.46 11.41
N SER A 86 9.51 -0.71 10.30
CA SER A 86 8.56 -1.81 10.18
C SER A 86 9.23 -3.19 10.22
N PHE A 87 10.43 -3.30 9.67
CA PHE A 87 11.20 -4.55 9.71
C PHE A 87 11.88 -4.78 11.05
N GLY A 88 12.14 -3.72 11.81
CA GLY A 88 12.80 -3.81 13.11
C GLY A 88 14.31 -4.05 13.01
N PRO A 89 14.98 -4.26 14.17
CA PRO A 89 16.44 -4.34 14.23
C PRO A 89 17.04 -5.63 13.66
N GLY A 90 16.21 -6.64 13.39
CA GLY A 90 16.68 -7.91 12.86
C GLY A 90 17.08 -7.89 11.38
N VAL A 91 16.76 -6.81 10.66
CA VAL A 91 17.07 -6.67 9.24
C VAL A 91 18.05 -5.52 9.05
N ALA A 92 19.17 -5.81 8.39
CA ALA A 92 20.19 -4.79 8.09
C ALA A 92 20.04 -4.34 6.64
N PHE A 93 20.12 -3.02 6.43
CA PHE A 93 20.05 -2.42 5.11
C PHE A 93 21.40 -1.77 4.77
N ASN A 94 21.82 -1.91 3.52
CA ASN A 94 23.07 -1.32 3.02
C ASN A 94 22.88 0.13 2.55
N LEU A 95 21.67 0.65 2.65
CA LEU A 95 21.32 2.00 2.24
C LEU A 95 21.26 2.91 3.46
N LYS A 96 22.04 4.00 3.42
CA LYS A 96 22.09 4.97 4.53
C LYS A 96 21.19 6.17 4.21
N PRO A 97 20.59 6.82 5.23
CA PRO A 97 19.72 7.99 5.00
C PRO A 97 20.37 9.08 4.17
N LYS A 98 21.65 9.35 4.34
CA LYS A 98 22.36 10.38 3.58
C LYS A 98 22.40 10.10 2.06
N GLN A 99 22.23 8.84 1.67
CA GLN A 99 22.21 8.44 0.25
C GLN A 99 20.87 8.74 -0.42
N LEU A 100 19.85 9.07 0.39
CA LEU A 100 18.53 9.46 -0.09
C LEU A 100 18.31 10.96 0.02
N ALA A 101 19.02 11.63 0.95
CA ALA A 101 18.90 13.07 1.15
C ALA A 101 19.42 13.82 -0.09
N LYS A 102 18.67 14.83 -0.57
CA LYS A 102 19.05 15.65 -1.72
C LYS A 102 19.22 14.86 -3.03
N THR A 103 18.59 13.68 -3.11
CA THR A 103 18.66 12.81 -4.28
C THR A 103 17.36 12.96 -5.08
N GLU A 104 17.46 12.89 -6.40
CA GLU A 104 16.27 12.89 -7.26
C GLU A 104 15.35 11.74 -6.90
N ALA A 105 14.03 11.98 -7.02
CA ALA A 105 13.00 11.02 -6.63
C ALA A 105 13.19 9.65 -7.26
N LEU A 106 13.44 9.60 -8.56
CA LEU A 106 13.63 8.32 -9.27
C LEU A 106 14.84 7.55 -8.77
N THR A 107 15.95 8.25 -8.53
CA THR A 107 17.18 7.63 -8.00
C THR A 107 16.94 7.13 -6.58
N ALA A 108 16.28 7.92 -5.73
CA ALA A 108 15.97 7.53 -4.36
C ALA A 108 15.09 6.29 -4.32
N LEU A 109 14.02 6.28 -5.10
CA LEU A 109 13.10 5.15 -5.16
C LEU A 109 13.78 3.89 -5.70
N ASN A 110 14.63 4.04 -6.72
CA ASN A 110 15.37 2.91 -7.26
C ASN A 110 16.31 2.29 -6.21
N ARG A 111 16.98 3.12 -5.43
CA ARG A 111 17.85 2.63 -4.34
C ARG A 111 17.07 1.87 -3.28
N ILE A 112 15.90 2.38 -2.90
CA ILE A 112 15.02 1.70 -1.94
C ILE A 112 14.55 0.38 -2.54
N GLN A 113 14.10 0.37 -3.79
CA GLN A 113 13.60 -0.84 -4.45
C GLN A 113 14.66 -1.93 -4.54
N ILE A 114 15.93 -1.57 -4.79
CA ILE A 114 17.03 -2.52 -4.81
C ILE A 114 17.16 -3.22 -3.44
N GLN A 115 17.07 -2.47 -2.34
CA GLN A 115 17.10 -3.06 -1.00
C GLN A 115 15.92 -4.00 -0.77
N MET A 116 14.73 -3.58 -1.17
CA MET A 116 13.51 -4.41 -1.01
C MET A 116 13.59 -5.68 -1.84
N SER A 117 14.10 -5.60 -3.05
CA SER A 117 14.22 -6.76 -3.94
C SER A 117 15.19 -7.82 -3.44
N ALA A 118 16.12 -7.44 -2.57
CA ALA A 118 17.09 -8.36 -1.99
C ALA A 118 16.56 -9.13 -0.78
N LEU A 119 15.44 -8.69 -0.21
CA LEU A 119 14.83 -9.34 0.95
C LEU A 119 13.87 -10.44 0.49
N ASN A 120 13.80 -11.51 1.29
CA ASN A 120 12.83 -12.59 1.10
C ASN A 120 12.85 -13.17 -0.33
N PRO A 121 14.01 -13.63 -0.84
CA PRO A 121 14.13 -14.07 -2.24
C PRO A 121 13.23 -15.26 -2.58
N GLU A 122 12.82 -16.06 -1.60
CA GLU A 122 11.88 -17.17 -1.77
C GLU A 122 10.54 -16.71 -2.34
N ASN A 123 10.13 -15.47 -2.01
CA ASN A 123 8.87 -14.89 -2.47
C ASN A 123 9.08 -13.87 -3.60
N GLY A 124 10.26 -13.85 -4.19
CA GLY A 124 10.59 -12.93 -5.29
C GLY A 124 11.02 -11.53 -4.82
N GLY A 125 11.44 -11.38 -3.57
CA GLY A 125 11.74 -10.10 -2.96
C GLY A 125 10.46 -9.31 -2.67
N TYR A 126 10.62 -8.04 -2.26
CA TYR A 126 9.49 -7.13 -2.09
C TYR A 126 9.48 -6.10 -3.22
N VAL A 127 8.29 -5.74 -3.67
CA VAL A 127 8.07 -4.66 -4.63
C VAL A 127 7.23 -3.58 -3.95
N LEU A 128 7.70 -2.34 -4.01
CA LEU A 128 6.92 -1.20 -3.57
C LEU A 128 5.81 -0.93 -4.58
N MET A 129 4.58 -0.85 -4.11
CA MET A 129 3.43 -0.55 -4.95
C MET A 129 2.67 0.65 -4.41
N ASN A 130 2.38 1.60 -5.29
CA ASN A 130 1.44 2.66 -4.96
C ASN A 130 0.06 2.03 -4.76
N PHE A 131 -0.62 2.40 -3.68
CA PHE A 131 -1.92 1.84 -3.34
C PHE A 131 -2.88 2.96 -2.95
N SER A 132 -3.94 3.14 -3.72
CA SER A 132 -4.97 4.16 -3.46
C SER A 132 -4.40 5.58 -3.30
N GLN A 133 -3.35 5.90 -4.05
CA GLN A 133 -2.68 7.20 -3.93
C GLN A 133 -3.60 8.32 -4.40
N LEU A 134 -3.92 9.24 -3.51
CA LEU A 134 -4.89 10.31 -3.75
C LEU A 134 -4.26 11.63 -4.15
N LEU A 135 -3.05 11.92 -3.66
CA LEU A 135 -2.35 13.17 -3.88
C LEU A 135 -1.04 12.91 -4.61
N ASP A 136 -0.72 13.76 -5.58
CA ASP A 136 0.47 13.58 -6.41
C ASP A 136 1.77 13.78 -5.64
N ASP A 137 1.76 14.57 -4.59
CA ASP A 137 2.93 14.90 -3.78
C ASP A 137 3.09 14.03 -2.53
N GLU A 138 2.11 13.19 -2.22
CA GLU A 138 2.19 12.26 -1.10
C GLU A 138 2.53 10.86 -1.59
N ILE A 139 3.52 10.23 -0.96
CA ILE A 139 3.87 8.84 -1.25
C ILE A 139 2.99 7.95 -0.38
N GLN A 140 2.24 7.05 -1.01
CA GLN A 140 1.39 6.08 -0.32
C GLN A 140 1.62 4.72 -0.94
N THR A 141 2.30 3.83 -0.22
CA THR A 141 2.77 2.56 -0.75
C THR A 141 2.57 1.40 0.20
N VAL A 142 2.53 0.21 -0.39
CA VAL A 142 2.58 -1.06 0.32
C VAL A 142 3.75 -1.88 -0.21
N LEU A 143 4.21 -2.86 0.59
CA LEU A 143 5.21 -3.84 0.16
C LEU A 143 4.52 -5.14 -0.20
N VAL A 144 4.74 -5.62 -1.42
CA VAL A 144 4.13 -6.83 -1.95
C VAL A 144 5.25 -7.80 -2.32
N TYR A 145 5.08 -9.10 -2.04
CA TYR A 145 6.02 -10.10 -2.53
C TYR A 145 6.06 -10.06 -4.06
N GLY A 146 7.26 -10.10 -4.63
CA GLY A 146 7.43 -10.03 -6.08
C GLY A 146 6.60 -11.04 -6.84
N ASN A 147 6.47 -12.26 -6.30
CA ASN A 147 5.68 -13.33 -6.92
C ASN A 147 4.17 -13.03 -6.92
N ASP A 148 3.70 -12.14 -6.05
CA ASP A 148 2.28 -11.80 -5.95
C ASP A 148 1.87 -10.57 -6.78
N VAL A 149 2.82 -9.83 -7.33
CA VAL A 149 2.53 -8.58 -8.06
C VAL A 149 1.49 -8.75 -9.17
N PRO A 150 1.59 -9.75 -10.07
CA PRO A 150 0.58 -9.89 -11.12
C PRO A 150 -0.83 -10.12 -10.56
N ARG A 151 -0.95 -10.92 -9.51
CA ARG A 151 -2.26 -11.19 -8.90
C ARG A 151 -2.80 -9.96 -8.17
N VAL A 152 -1.94 -9.19 -7.51
CA VAL A 152 -2.34 -7.94 -6.86
C VAL A 152 -2.89 -6.95 -7.88
N LEU A 153 -2.25 -6.83 -9.05
CA LEU A 153 -2.76 -5.97 -10.12
C LEU A 153 -4.14 -6.40 -10.61
N GLU A 154 -4.36 -7.70 -10.77
CA GLU A 154 -5.68 -8.23 -11.14
C GLU A 154 -6.73 -7.91 -10.08
N LEU A 155 -6.39 -8.10 -8.80
CA LEU A 155 -7.30 -7.86 -7.69
C LEU A 155 -7.64 -6.37 -7.55
N CYS A 156 -6.66 -5.50 -7.72
CA CYS A 156 -6.89 -4.06 -7.70
C CYS A 156 -7.87 -3.64 -8.80
N ALA A 157 -7.71 -4.18 -10.00
CA ALA A 157 -8.63 -3.93 -11.09
C ALA A 157 -10.04 -4.45 -10.79
N GLU A 158 -10.13 -5.61 -10.18
CA GLU A 158 -11.41 -6.25 -9.83
C GLU A 158 -12.18 -5.44 -8.78
N VAL A 159 -11.50 -4.93 -7.74
CA VAL A 159 -12.17 -4.16 -6.68
C VAL A 159 -12.24 -2.66 -6.97
N GLY A 160 -11.55 -2.19 -8.02
CA GLY A 160 -11.57 -0.79 -8.40
C GLY A 160 -10.68 0.13 -7.57
N ILE A 161 -9.64 -0.41 -6.95
CA ILE A 161 -8.65 0.38 -6.20
C ILE A 161 -7.38 0.51 -7.06
N LYS A 162 -6.88 1.72 -7.22
CA LYS A 162 -5.68 1.95 -8.01
C LYS A 162 -4.45 1.36 -7.31
N GLY A 163 -3.72 0.50 -8.02
CA GLY A 163 -2.46 -0.08 -7.55
C GLY A 163 -1.51 -0.26 -8.71
N GLU A 164 -0.23 0.11 -8.51
CA GLU A 164 0.79 -0.01 -9.55
C GLU A 164 2.18 -0.06 -8.90
N PRO A 165 3.16 -0.77 -9.51
CA PRO A 165 4.54 -0.74 -9.00
C PRO A 165 5.07 0.70 -8.96
N SER A 166 5.55 1.14 -7.81
CA SER A 166 5.93 2.53 -7.57
C SER A 166 7.05 3.00 -8.50
N LEU A 167 8.07 2.17 -8.69
CA LEU A 167 9.22 2.53 -9.52
C LEU A 167 8.84 2.70 -10.99
N GLU A 168 8.03 1.79 -11.52
CA GLU A 168 7.56 1.87 -12.90
C GLU A 168 6.67 3.10 -13.12
N ALA A 169 5.77 3.36 -12.19
CA ALA A 169 4.89 4.52 -12.25
C ALA A 169 5.69 5.83 -12.26
N LEU A 170 6.73 5.92 -11.43
CA LEU A 170 7.57 7.11 -11.37
C LEU A 170 8.42 7.28 -12.64
N ARG A 171 8.93 6.18 -13.21
CA ARG A 171 9.67 6.24 -14.48
C ARG A 171 8.80 6.80 -15.61
N VAL A 172 7.55 6.37 -15.69
CA VAL A 172 6.61 6.88 -16.69
C VAL A 172 6.34 8.37 -16.46
N ALA A 173 6.10 8.78 -15.21
CA ALA A 173 5.82 10.18 -14.88
C ALA A 173 7.00 11.11 -15.21
N VAL A 174 8.24 10.65 -15.00
CA VAL A 174 9.46 11.44 -15.24
C VAL A 174 9.76 11.57 -16.74
N HIS A 175 9.39 10.57 -17.55
CA HIS A 175 9.68 10.52 -18.98
C HIS A 175 8.53 11.00 -19.89
N VAL A 176 7.46 11.50 -19.30
CA VAL A 176 6.32 12.06 -20.07
C VAL A 176 6.52 13.51 -20.56
#